data_6ef427e546da8bf753331606159929d0
#
_entry.id   6ef427e546da8bf753331606159929d0
#
_cell.length_a   1.000
_cell.length_b   1.000
_cell.length_c   1.000
_cell.angle_alpha   90.00
_cell.angle_beta   90.00
_cell.angle_gamma   90.00
#
_symmetry.space_group_name_H-M   'P 1'
#
loop_
_entity.id
_entity.type
_entity.pdbx_description
1 polymer ?
#
loop_
_entity_poly.entity_id
_entity_poly.type
_entity_poly.pdbx_seq_one_letter_code
_entity_poly.pdbx_strand_id
1 'polypeptide(L)'
;HQVLVIDHQPPGMGGASYGNAGLIATGHSIAWGSPRALKIWFDSIFQQDPVFRMKFQADSQFIRWGLKFLAQCTKQKAKKNSLAKHKISAYSQKILNEVVEETSIQFERNAKGLFYLYRNPQVMAAGAHHLRLLQEAGQTMETADKERALEIIPELADSQDQIAGGVFSPSDESGDSRLFTEHLMEVCRGIGGTFESGVSIERLESSGDKIKRVVTNHGTYAADHYVLCLGAWSPLLVHNSLRVRLSIYPVKGYSITIPVEKDHTPPRIGGLHEEDFLGFAPMGDHFRVSSVSEF
;
A
#
# COMPACT_ATOMS: atom_id res chain seq x y z
N HIS A 1 -14.48 18.63 -18.71
CA HIS A 1 -14.02 17.43 -19.44
C HIS A 1 -15.04 16.31 -19.28
N GLN A 2 -15.23 15.51 -20.33
CA GLN A 2 -15.95 14.24 -20.19
C GLN A 2 -14.96 13.19 -19.73
N VAL A 3 -15.30 12.43 -18.66
CA VAL A 3 -14.46 11.39 -18.09
C VAL A 3 -15.20 10.06 -18.14
N LEU A 4 -14.58 9.05 -18.72
CA LEU A 4 -15.05 7.67 -18.71
C LEU A 4 -14.02 6.80 -17.99
N VAL A 5 -14.46 6.06 -17.00
CA VAL A 5 -13.68 5.03 -16.33
C VAL A 5 -14.20 3.66 -16.75
N ILE A 6 -13.30 2.80 -17.24
CA ILE A 6 -13.63 1.42 -17.62
C ILE A 6 -12.85 0.45 -16.74
N ASP A 7 -13.51 -0.56 -16.22
CA ASP A 7 -12.90 -1.60 -15.36
C ASP A 7 -13.54 -2.95 -15.65
N HIS A 8 -12.78 -4.04 -15.46
CA HIS A 8 -13.31 -5.39 -15.56
C HIS A 8 -14.18 -5.77 -14.34
N GLN A 9 -14.03 -5.09 -13.22
CA GLN A 9 -14.80 -5.27 -11.98
C GLN A 9 -15.54 -4.00 -11.59
N PRO A 10 -16.59 -4.11 -10.76
CA PRO A 10 -17.16 -2.94 -10.11
C PRO A 10 -16.13 -2.22 -9.25
N PRO A 11 -16.17 -0.88 -9.14
CA PRO A 11 -15.26 -0.11 -8.30
C PRO A 11 -15.23 -0.60 -6.86
N GLY A 12 -14.03 -0.66 -6.28
CA GLY A 12 -13.83 -1.15 -4.92
C GLY A 12 -13.92 -2.68 -4.74
N MET A 13 -14.38 -3.43 -5.75
CA MET A 13 -14.66 -4.87 -5.63
C MET A 13 -13.49 -5.79 -5.96
N GLY A 14 -12.29 -5.28 -6.10
CA GLY A 14 -11.15 -6.13 -6.40
C GLY A 14 -9.80 -5.47 -6.24
N GLY A 15 -8.77 -6.27 -6.50
CA GLY A 15 -7.38 -5.82 -6.41
C GLY A 15 -6.96 -5.38 -5.01
N ALA A 16 -5.95 -4.51 -4.93
CA ALA A 16 -5.38 -4.06 -3.68
C ALA A 16 -6.32 -3.18 -2.85
N SER A 17 -7.28 -2.47 -3.48
CA SER A 17 -8.21 -1.59 -2.76
C SER A 17 -9.25 -2.37 -1.94
N TYR A 18 -9.59 -3.60 -2.32
CA TYR A 18 -10.60 -4.39 -1.64
C TYR A 18 -10.17 -4.85 -0.24
N GLY A 19 -8.90 -5.24 -0.07
CA GLY A 19 -8.47 -5.92 1.16
C GLY A 19 -7.05 -5.57 1.61
N ASN A 20 -6.58 -4.34 1.39
CA ASN A 20 -5.32 -3.89 1.97
C ASN A 20 -5.45 -3.63 3.48
N ALA A 21 -4.33 -3.34 4.16
CA ALA A 21 -4.31 -3.06 5.61
C ALA A 21 -5.04 -1.75 6.00
N GLY A 22 -5.42 -0.92 5.03
CA GLY A 22 -6.06 0.37 5.28
C GLY A 22 -5.15 1.43 5.90
N LEU A 23 -3.84 1.27 5.84
CA LEU A 23 -2.88 2.20 6.44
C LEU A 23 -2.48 3.30 5.46
N ILE A 24 -2.62 4.56 5.87
CA ILE A 24 -2.12 5.75 5.19
C ILE A 24 -0.86 6.17 5.93
N ALA A 25 0.26 5.52 5.57
CA ALA A 25 1.47 5.45 6.37
C ALA A 25 2.63 6.22 5.71
N THR A 26 2.64 7.55 5.82
CA THR A 26 3.74 8.39 5.36
C THR A 26 5.00 8.15 6.20
N GLY A 27 4.83 7.85 7.49
CA GLY A 27 5.89 7.47 8.42
C GLY A 27 6.52 6.11 8.15
N HIS A 28 5.94 5.29 7.26
CA HIS A 28 6.51 4.00 6.83
C HIS A 28 6.96 4.01 5.36
N SER A 29 7.45 5.14 4.88
CA SER A 29 7.84 5.34 3.48
C SER A 29 9.24 4.78 3.13
N ILE A 30 9.83 3.90 3.94
CA ILE A 30 11.12 3.28 3.66
C ILE A 30 11.02 2.37 2.43
N ALA A 31 12.00 2.48 1.55
CA ALA A 31 12.06 1.65 0.35
C ALA A 31 12.45 0.20 0.69
N TRP A 32 11.74 -0.76 0.11
CA TRP A 32 12.04 -2.19 0.28
C TRP A 32 13.42 -2.56 -0.28
N GLY A 33 13.85 -1.93 -1.39
CA GLY A 33 15.16 -2.14 -1.98
C GLY A 33 16.28 -1.59 -1.10
N SER A 34 16.71 -2.37 -0.12
CA SER A 34 17.76 -2.04 0.85
C SER A 34 18.73 -3.21 1.02
N PRO A 35 19.93 -3.02 1.60
CA PRO A 35 20.84 -4.14 1.91
C PRO A 35 20.20 -5.21 2.79
N ARG A 36 19.26 -4.85 3.68
CA ARG A 36 18.49 -5.80 4.50
C ARG A 36 17.60 -6.70 3.63
N ALA A 37 17.06 -6.18 2.54
CA ALA A 37 16.22 -6.94 1.62
C ALA A 37 16.98 -8.11 0.96
N LEU A 38 18.28 -7.97 0.73
CA LEU A 38 19.10 -9.05 0.21
C LEU A 38 19.13 -10.25 1.17
N LYS A 39 19.28 -9.98 2.48
CA LYS A 39 19.26 -11.02 3.50
C LYS A 39 17.89 -11.70 3.56
N ILE A 40 16.82 -10.92 3.64
CA ILE A 40 15.45 -11.44 3.65
C ILE A 40 15.19 -12.30 2.40
N TRP A 41 15.69 -11.88 1.25
CA TRP A 41 15.54 -12.60 -0.02
C TRP A 41 16.25 -13.96 0.00
N PHE A 42 17.47 -14.01 0.51
CA PHE A 42 18.20 -15.26 0.70
C PHE A 42 17.51 -16.17 1.71
N ASP A 43 17.10 -15.62 2.86
CA ASP A 43 16.43 -16.38 3.92
C ASP A 43 15.09 -16.95 3.43
N SER A 44 14.33 -16.22 2.61
CA SER A 44 13.04 -16.69 2.06
C SER A 44 13.16 -17.78 0.99
N ILE A 45 14.33 -17.92 0.35
CA ILE A 45 14.60 -19.02 -0.61
C ILE A 45 15.00 -20.31 0.11
N PHE A 46 15.81 -20.20 1.16
CA PHE A 46 16.42 -21.35 1.84
C PHE A 46 15.77 -21.72 3.17
N GLN A 47 15.16 -20.76 3.83
CA GLN A 47 14.38 -20.94 5.06
C GLN A 47 12.94 -20.57 4.74
N GLN A 48 12.00 -21.39 5.19
CA GLN A 48 10.59 -21.07 5.04
C GLN A 48 10.23 -19.90 5.96
N ASP A 49 10.54 -18.66 5.50
CA ASP A 49 10.07 -17.46 6.19
C ASP A 49 8.52 -17.44 6.10
N PRO A 50 7.81 -17.41 7.24
CA PRO A 50 6.35 -17.42 7.21
C PRO A 50 5.75 -16.15 6.60
N VAL A 51 6.50 -15.03 6.57
CA VAL A 51 6.03 -13.71 6.15
C VAL A 51 6.32 -13.42 4.69
N PHE A 52 7.52 -13.78 4.21
CA PHE A 52 7.92 -13.63 2.81
C PHE A 52 8.02 -14.98 2.14
N ARG A 53 7.15 -15.24 1.19
CA ARG A 53 7.17 -16.46 0.37
C ARG A 53 7.59 -16.13 -1.05
N MET A 54 8.69 -16.74 -1.47
CA MET A 54 9.16 -16.60 -2.84
C MET A 54 9.08 -17.97 -3.52
N LYS A 55 8.20 -18.07 -4.51
CA LYS A 55 8.17 -19.21 -5.43
C LYS A 55 9.00 -18.86 -6.66
N PHE A 56 10.06 -19.60 -6.91
CA PHE A 56 10.80 -19.43 -8.15
C PHE A 56 9.88 -19.71 -9.33
N GLN A 57 9.67 -18.70 -10.14
CA GLN A 57 8.94 -18.81 -11.39
C GLN A 57 9.91 -18.65 -12.55
N ALA A 58 9.86 -19.60 -13.50
CA ALA A 58 10.65 -19.52 -14.75
C ALA A 58 10.05 -18.45 -15.70
N ASP A 59 9.69 -17.29 -15.15
CA ASP A 59 9.14 -16.15 -15.86
C ASP A 59 10.23 -15.10 -16.11
N SER A 60 10.39 -14.74 -17.36
CA SER A 60 11.37 -13.74 -17.78
C SER A 60 11.10 -12.34 -17.19
N GLN A 61 9.84 -12.03 -16.90
CA GLN A 61 9.46 -10.78 -16.24
C GLN A 61 9.91 -10.78 -14.79
N PHE A 62 9.70 -11.88 -14.04
CA PHE A 62 10.16 -12.05 -12.68
C PHE A 62 11.69 -11.90 -12.57
N ILE A 63 12.42 -12.64 -13.41
CA ILE A 63 13.90 -12.60 -13.40
C ILE A 63 14.41 -11.18 -13.67
N ARG A 64 13.87 -10.50 -14.67
CA ARG A 64 14.27 -9.14 -15.03
C ARG A 64 13.93 -8.14 -13.95
N TRP A 65 12.72 -8.23 -13.36
CA TRP A 65 12.32 -7.40 -12.25
C TRP A 65 13.23 -7.63 -11.04
N GLY A 66 13.51 -8.90 -10.69
CA GLY A 66 14.40 -9.29 -9.60
C GLY A 66 15.80 -8.71 -9.74
N LEU A 67 16.42 -8.83 -10.93
CA LEU A 67 17.73 -8.24 -11.20
C LEU A 67 17.72 -6.71 -11.03
N LYS A 68 16.68 -6.02 -11.50
CA LYS A 68 16.52 -4.57 -11.29
C LYS A 68 16.31 -4.22 -9.84
N PHE A 69 15.53 -5.02 -9.10
CA PHE A 69 15.31 -4.84 -7.67
C PHE A 69 16.62 -5.00 -6.89
N LEU A 70 17.37 -6.07 -7.14
CA LEU A 70 18.69 -6.29 -6.53
C LEU A 70 19.66 -5.14 -6.79
N ALA A 71 19.65 -4.59 -8.00
CA ALA A 71 20.44 -3.41 -8.34
C ALA A 71 20.04 -2.12 -7.58
N GLN A 72 18.88 -2.09 -6.92
CA GLN A 72 18.44 -0.99 -6.04
C GLN A 72 18.85 -1.22 -4.57
N CYS A 73 19.27 -2.42 -4.18
CA CYS A 73 19.55 -2.80 -2.80
C CYS A 73 20.90 -2.28 -2.27
N THR A 74 21.27 -1.04 -2.56
CA THR A 74 22.43 -0.35 -2.00
C THR A 74 22.01 0.73 -1.02
N LYS A 75 22.83 1.05 -0.02
CA LYS A 75 22.53 2.10 0.99
C LYS A 75 22.16 3.44 0.34
N GLN A 76 22.93 3.87 -0.68
CA GLN A 76 22.71 5.15 -1.35
C GLN A 76 21.37 5.17 -2.10
N LYS A 77 21.05 4.10 -2.85
CA LYS A 77 19.79 4.00 -3.60
C LYS A 77 18.61 3.83 -2.65
N ALA A 78 18.74 3.04 -1.58
CA ALA A 78 17.73 2.90 -0.55
C ALA A 78 17.35 4.26 0.05
N LYS A 79 18.35 5.08 0.45
CA LYS A 79 18.13 6.44 0.94
C LYS A 79 17.38 7.30 -0.08
N LYS A 80 17.87 7.36 -1.33
CA LYS A 80 17.25 8.13 -2.41
C LYS A 80 15.80 7.71 -2.67
N ASN A 81 15.56 6.40 -2.76
CA ASN A 81 14.25 5.84 -3.05
C ASN A 81 13.27 6.05 -1.88
N SER A 82 13.73 5.95 -0.63
CA SER A 82 12.93 6.24 0.56
C SER A 82 12.49 7.71 0.59
N LEU A 83 13.38 8.64 0.34
CA LEU A 83 13.03 10.06 0.29
C LEU A 83 12.07 10.38 -0.86
N ALA A 84 12.25 9.77 -2.03
CA ALA A 84 11.33 9.94 -3.16
C ALA A 84 9.94 9.35 -2.85
N LYS A 85 9.88 8.16 -2.23
CA LYS A 85 8.65 7.54 -1.76
C LYS A 85 7.96 8.40 -0.71
N HIS A 86 8.70 8.90 0.29
CA HIS A 86 8.16 9.78 1.33
C HIS A 86 7.54 11.04 0.74
N LYS A 87 8.26 11.72 -0.17
CA LYS A 87 7.74 12.94 -0.82
C LYS A 87 6.41 12.71 -1.55
N ILE A 88 6.29 11.60 -2.30
CA ILE A 88 5.04 11.31 -3.01
C ILE A 88 3.92 10.84 -2.06
N SER A 89 4.27 10.12 -0.98
CA SER A 89 3.31 9.68 0.04
C SER A 89 2.74 10.87 0.81
N ALA A 90 3.59 11.82 1.23
CA ALA A 90 3.16 13.03 1.91
C ALA A 90 2.29 13.92 1.00
N TYR A 91 2.65 14.05 -0.28
CA TYR A 91 1.82 14.73 -1.27
C TYR A 91 0.46 14.04 -1.45
N SER A 92 0.47 12.70 -1.56
CA SER A 92 -0.76 11.92 -1.71
C SER A 92 -1.68 12.07 -0.49
N GLN A 93 -1.15 12.07 0.74
CA GLN A 93 -1.94 12.30 1.95
C GLN A 93 -2.54 13.71 1.97
N LYS A 94 -1.76 14.73 1.57
CA LYS A 94 -2.27 16.10 1.43
C LYS A 94 -3.46 16.15 0.48
N ILE A 95 -3.35 15.57 -0.73
CA ILE A 95 -4.45 15.54 -1.71
C ILE A 95 -5.65 14.72 -1.19
N LEU A 96 -5.39 13.61 -0.49
CA LEU A 96 -6.47 12.86 0.16
C LEU A 96 -7.26 13.74 1.14
N ASN A 97 -6.58 14.53 1.96
CA ASN A 97 -7.22 15.45 2.90
C ASN A 97 -8.06 16.51 2.17
N GLU A 98 -7.51 17.12 1.11
CA GLU A 98 -8.25 18.08 0.27
C GLU A 98 -9.51 17.44 -0.33
N VAL A 99 -9.42 16.24 -0.90
CA VAL A 99 -10.56 15.50 -1.45
C VAL A 99 -11.60 15.20 -0.37
N VAL A 100 -11.19 14.78 0.82
CA VAL A 100 -12.10 14.49 1.93
C VAL A 100 -12.79 15.76 2.42
N GLU A 101 -12.07 16.88 2.52
CA GLU A 101 -12.65 18.18 2.90
C GLU A 101 -13.67 18.67 1.88
N GLU A 102 -13.37 18.56 0.58
CA GLU A 102 -14.25 19.00 -0.51
C GLU A 102 -15.50 18.12 -0.66
N THR A 103 -15.37 16.81 -0.44
CA THR A 103 -16.42 15.84 -0.77
C THR A 103 -17.16 15.29 0.44
N SER A 104 -16.60 15.44 1.64
CA SER A 104 -17.11 14.85 2.89
C SER A 104 -17.27 13.32 2.84
N ILE A 105 -16.46 12.63 2.01
CA ILE A 105 -16.46 11.17 1.89
C ILE A 105 -16.17 10.52 3.24
N GLN A 106 -17.03 9.56 3.63
CA GLN A 106 -16.85 8.73 4.82
C GLN A 106 -16.26 7.38 4.43
N PHE A 107 -15.19 6.93 5.10
CA PHE A 107 -14.50 5.67 4.79
C PHE A 107 -13.84 5.04 6.03
N GLU A 108 -14.51 5.12 7.17
CA GLU A 108 -14.01 4.64 8.45
C GLU A 108 -12.61 5.21 8.79
N ARG A 109 -12.42 6.50 8.45
CA ARG A 109 -11.15 7.20 8.65
C ARG A 109 -10.81 7.33 10.12
N ASN A 110 -9.60 6.94 10.49
CA ASN A 110 -9.03 7.13 11.81
C ASN A 110 -7.72 7.93 11.70
N ALA A 111 -7.79 9.22 12.04
CA ALA A 111 -6.69 10.17 11.97
C ALA A 111 -5.99 10.36 13.35
N LYS A 112 -5.93 9.32 14.17
CA LYS A 112 -5.31 9.36 15.51
C LYS A 112 -3.84 8.92 15.51
N GLY A 113 -3.24 8.78 14.36
CA GLY A 113 -1.88 8.28 14.21
C GLY A 113 -1.81 6.77 13.93
N LEU A 114 -0.61 6.31 13.60
CA LEU A 114 -0.27 4.90 13.48
C LEU A 114 0.87 4.55 14.43
N PHE A 115 0.87 3.32 14.92
CA PHE A 115 1.92 2.80 15.79
C PHE A 115 2.68 1.66 15.12
N TYR A 116 4.00 1.79 15.01
CA TYR A 116 4.92 0.77 14.49
C TYR A 116 5.53 0.02 15.67
N LEU A 117 5.02 -1.18 15.92
CA LEU A 117 5.28 -1.99 17.10
C LEU A 117 6.49 -2.90 16.90
N TYR A 118 7.32 -3.04 17.93
CA TYR A 118 8.47 -3.93 17.99
C TYR A 118 8.41 -4.83 19.22
N ARG A 119 8.75 -6.11 19.03
CA ARG A 119 8.97 -7.07 20.14
C ARG A 119 10.42 -7.10 20.58
N ASN A 120 11.36 -6.87 19.68
CA ASN A 120 12.77 -7.00 19.93
C ASN A 120 13.46 -5.62 20.02
N PRO A 121 14.10 -5.30 21.17
CA PRO A 121 14.77 -4.01 21.36
C PRO A 121 15.90 -3.76 20.34
N GLN A 122 16.63 -4.82 19.90
CA GLN A 122 17.71 -4.68 18.93
C GLN A 122 17.16 -4.36 17.53
N VAL A 123 16.03 -4.96 17.16
CA VAL A 123 15.35 -4.67 15.89
C VAL A 123 14.78 -3.24 15.92
N MET A 124 14.20 -2.82 17.04
CA MET A 124 13.73 -1.46 17.27
C MET A 124 14.86 -0.43 17.12
N ALA A 125 16.01 -0.67 17.77
CA ALA A 125 17.18 0.20 17.67
C ALA A 125 17.73 0.32 16.24
N ALA A 126 17.74 -0.81 15.49
CA ALA A 126 18.10 -0.82 14.07
C ALA A 126 17.07 -0.06 13.20
N GLY A 127 15.78 -0.19 13.51
CA GLY A 127 14.69 0.55 12.86
C GLY A 127 14.78 2.06 13.08
N ALA A 128 15.18 2.50 14.27
CA ALA A 128 15.32 3.91 14.63
C ALA A 128 16.26 4.70 13.69
N HIS A 129 17.26 4.04 13.08
CA HIS A 129 18.11 4.69 12.08
C HIS A 129 17.35 5.08 10.80
N HIS A 130 16.40 4.26 10.36
CA HIS A 130 15.55 4.55 9.20
C HIS A 130 14.54 5.67 9.50
N LEU A 131 14.08 5.75 10.74
CA LEU A 131 13.16 6.79 11.21
C LEU A 131 13.80 8.18 11.14
N ARG A 132 15.05 8.32 11.57
CA ARG A 132 15.79 9.59 11.48
C ARG A 132 15.80 10.16 10.07
N LEU A 133 15.92 9.32 9.05
CA LEU A 133 15.88 9.75 7.65
C LEU A 133 14.55 10.41 7.28
N LEU A 134 13.42 9.89 7.77
CA LEU A 134 12.10 10.47 7.51
C LEU A 134 11.85 11.71 8.38
N GLN A 135 12.33 11.72 9.63
CA GLN A 135 12.28 12.90 10.49
C GLN A 135 13.07 14.08 9.89
N GLU A 136 14.27 13.81 9.36
CA GLU A 136 15.06 14.83 8.61
C GLU A 136 14.32 15.32 7.35
N ALA A 137 13.42 14.51 6.79
CA ALA A 137 12.57 14.88 5.65
C ALA A 137 11.25 15.57 6.06
N GLY A 138 11.06 15.85 7.37
CA GLY A 138 9.90 16.57 7.89
C GLY A 138 8.78 15.71 8.48
N GLN A 139 8.95 14.37 8.57
CA GLN A 139 7.96 13.50 9.19
C GLN A 139 8.01 13.63 10.72
N THR A 140 6.88 13.93 11.35
CA THR A 140 6.77 13.91 12.81
C THR A 140 6.62 12.49 13.29
N MET A 141 7.53 12.06 14.17
CA MET A 141 7.54 10.70 14.74
C MET A 141 8.09 10.74 16.17
N GLU A 142 7.51 9.93 17.03
CA GLU A 142 7.91 9.75 18.44
C GLU A 142 8.41 8.31 18.64
N THR A 143 9.62 8.14 19.19
CA THR A 143 10.07 6.83 19.67
C THR A 143 9.48 6.60 21.04
N ALA A 144 8.77 5.52 21.21
CA ALA A 144 8.07 5.13 22.42
C ALA A 144 8.71 3.87 23.02
N ASP A 145 9.10 3.93 24.29
CA ASP A 145 9.40 2.73 25.08
C ASP A 145 8.14 1.91 25.36
N LYS A 146 8.28 0.84 26.12
CA LYS A 146 7.16 -0.05 26.45
C LYS A 146 6.04 0.68 27.19
N GLU A 147 6.39 1.48 28.20
CA GLU A 147 5.45 2.23 29.02
C GLU A 147 4.67 3.23 28.14
N ARG A 148 5.36 3.97 27.31
CA ARG A 148 4.74 4.92 26.38
C ARG A 148 3.89 4.24 25.31
N ALA A 149 4.29 3.06 24.83
CA ALA A 149 3.51 2.27 23.90
C ALA A 149 2.16 1.85 24.50
N LEU A 150 2.15 1.45 25.79
CA LEU A 150 0.92 1.09 26.50
C LEU A 150 0.03 2.30 26.84
N GLU A 151 0.60 3.50 27.01
CA GLU A 151 -0.19 4.73 27.09
C GLU A 151 -0.91 5.05 25.78
N ILE A 152 -0.23 4.84 24.64
CA ILE A 152 -0.79 5.11 23.29
C ILE A 152 -1.80 4.04 22.90
N ILE A 153 -1.52 2.77 23.19
CA ILE A 153 -2.39 1.62 22.87
C ILE A 153 -2.60 0.78 24.14
N PRO A 154 -3.45 1.22 25.07
CA PRO A 154 -3.70 0.50 26.33
C PRO A 154 -4.30 -0.90 26.12
N GLU A 155 -4.93 -1.14 24.97
CA GLU A 155 -5.48 -2.45 24.60
C GLU A 155 -4.41 -3.54 24.43
N LEU A 156 -3.12 -3.17 24.38
CA LEU A 156 -2.01 -4.12 24.34
C LEU A 156 -1.50 -4.55 25.74
N ALA A 157 -2.15 -4.12 26.83
CA ALA A 157 -1.70 -4.39 28.20
C ALA A 157 -1.54 -5.89 28.51
N ASP A 158 -2.45 -6.73 28.02
CA ASP A 158 -2.39 -8.18 28.22
C ASP A 158 -1.22 -8.86 27.47
N SER A 159 -0.63 -8.16 26.50
CA SER A 159 0.52 -8.61 25.70
C SER A 159 1.80 -7.87 26.01
N GLN A 160 1.84 -7.11 27.11
CA GLN A 160 2.96 -6.21 27.45
C GLN A 160 4.34 -6.88 27.51
N ASP A 161 4.40 -8.17 27.88
CA ASP A 161 5.65 -8.93 27.96
C ASP A 161 6.25 -9.24 26.57
N GLN A 162 5.45 -9.09 25.52
CA GLN A 162 5.87 -9.27 24.13
C GLN A 162 6.20 -7.93 23.42
N ILE A 163 6.20 -6.81 24.14
CA ILE A 163 6.38 -5.48 23.58
C ILE A 163 7.68 -4.88 24.08
N ALA A 164 8.56 -4.49 23.18
CA ALA A 164 9.77 -3.72 23.47
C ALA A 164 9.53 -2.21 23.42
N GLY A 165 8.53 -1.79 22.66
CA GLY A 165 8.22 -0.41 22.38
C GLY A 165 7.85 -0.21 20.91
N GLY A 166 8.03 1.00 20.39
CA GLY A 166 7.67 1.29 19.00
C GLY A 166 7.98 2.70 18.56
N VAL A 167 7.34 3.05 17.46
CA VAL A 167 7.34 4.40 16.92
C VAL A 167 5.91 4.84 16.67
N PHE A 168 5.56 5.96 17.20
CA PHE A 168 4.28 6.60 16.94
C PHE A 168 4.44 7.68 15.87
N SER A 169 3.60 7.65 14.85
CA SER A 169 3.50 8.66 13.82
C SER A 169 2.12 9.34 13.90
N PRO A 170 2.02 10.51 14.53
CA PRO A 170 0.73 11.16 14.79
C PRO A 170 0.04 11.69 13.54
N SER A 171 0.77 11.90 12.46
CA SER A 171 0.21 12.36 11.17
C SER A 171 -0.25 11.23 10.25
N ASP A 172 0.07 9.98 10.59
CA ASP A 172 -0.38 8.83 9.82
C ASP A 172 -1.82 8.46 10.20
N GLU A 173 -2.50 7.74 9.34
CA GLU A 173 -3.93 7.49 9.45
C GLU A 173 -4.28 6.07 8.99
N SER A 174 -5.51 5.66 9.28
CA SER A 174 -6.08 4.46 8.66
C SER A 174 -7.49 4.72 8.13
N GLY A 175 -7.98 3.83 7.25
CA GLY A 175 -9.33 3.91 6.71
C GLY A 175 -9.61 2.79 5.72
N ASP A 176 -10.88 2.54 5.40
CA ASP A 176 -11.29 1.54 4.43
C ASP A 176 -11.18 2.08 3.00
N SER A 177 -10.17 1.59 2.27
CA SER A 177 -9.92 2.00 0.88
C SER A 177 -11.02 1.55 -0.09
N ARG A 178 -11.75 0.47 0.24
CA ARG A 178 -12.90 0.03 -0.55
C ARG A 178 -14.04 1.05 -0.44
N LEU A 179 -14.44 1.41 0.78
CA LEU A 179 -15.48 2.42 1.01
C LEU A 179 -15.09 3.77 0.40
N PHE A 180 -13.81 4.17 0.55
CA PHE A 180 -13.31 5.39 -0.09
C PHE A 180 -13.50 5.36 -1.60
N THR A 181 -13.15 4.25 -2.27
CA THR A 181 -13.27 4.10 -3.73
C THR A 181 -14.73 4.11 -4.16
N GLU A 182 -15.61 3.41 -3.45
CA GLU A 182 -17.06 3.35 -3.73
C GLU A 182 -17.70 4.74 -3.62
N HIS A 183 -17.44 5.46 -2.53
CA HIS A 183 -18.01 6.79 -2.32
C HIS A 183 -17.41 7.84 -3.27
N LEU A 184 -16.11 7.77 -3.57
CA LEU A 184 -15.47 8.64 -4.55
C LEU A 184 -16.09 8.45 -5.95
N MET A 185 -16.42 7.21 -6.32
CA MET A 185 -17.15 6.95 -7.56
C MET A 185 -18.50 7.65 -7.59
N GLU A 186 -19.27 7.61 -6.48
CA GLU A 186 -20.56 8.31 -6.43
C GLU A 186 -20.40 9.83 -6.57
N VAL A 187 -19.38 10.41 -5.94
CA VAL A 187 -19.04 11.83 -6.13
C VAL A 187 -18.71 12.10 -7.60
N CYS A 188 -17.86 11.27 -8.23
CA CYS A 188 -17.52 11.44 -9.64
C CYS A 188 -18.72 11.32 -10.57
N ARG A 189 -19.67 10.40 -10.29
CA ARG A 189 -20.94 10.30 -11.03
C ARG A 189 -21.77 11.56 -10.87
N GLY A 190 -21.85 12.10 -9.66
CA GLY A 190 -22.58 13.34 -9.37
C GLY A 190 -22.10 14.55 -10.16
N ILE A 191 -20.80 14.58 -10.52
CA ILE A 191 -20.21 15.65 -11.35
C ILE A 191 -20.09 15.28 -12.84
N GLY A 192 -20.73 14.18 -13.29
CA GLY A 192 -20.82 13.81 -14.70
C GLY A 192 -19.80 12.78 -15.20
N GLY A 193 -19.07 12.14 -14.30
CA GLY A 193 -18.19 11.01 -14.64
C GLY A 193 -19.01 9.76 -14.98
N THR A 194 -18.57 9.01 -15.99
CA THR A 194 -19.20 7.77 -16.42
C THR A 194 -18.33 6.58 -16.06
N PHE A 195 -18.95 5.48 -15.61
CA PHE A 195 -18.27 4.26 -15.20
C PHE A 195 -18.88 3.05 -15.91
N GLU A 196 -18.05 2.27 -16.56
CA GLU A 196 -18.43 1.02 -17.21
C GLU A 196 -17.66 -0.15 -16.58
N SER A 197 -18.39 -1.08 -15.96
CA SER A 197 -17.85 -2.30 -15.36
C SER A 197 -18.06 -3.52 -16.26
N GLY A 198 -17.28 -4.58 -16.07
CA GLY A 198 -17.30 -5.75 -16.93
C GLY A 198 -16.55 -5.58 -18.23
N VAL A 199 -15.81 -4.48 -18.36
CA VAL A 199 -15.05 -4.11 -19.56
C VAL A 199 -13.61 -4.55 -19.44
N SER A 200 -13.22 -5.56 -20.21
CA SER A 200 -11.84 -6.05 -20.27
C SER A 200 -11.07 -5.41 -21.41
N ILE A 201 -9.97 -4.76 -21.08
CA ILE A 201 -9.07 -4.14 -22.06
C ILE A 201 -8.21 -5.22 -22.69
N GLU A 202 -8.30 -5.34 -24.02
CA GLU A 202 -7.54 -6.33 -24.81
C GLU A 202 -6.21 -5.76 -25.29
N ARG A 203 -6.24 -4.54 -25.85
CA ARG A 203 -5.03 -3.87 -26.34
C ARG A 203 -5.21 -2.35 -26.49
N LEU A 204 -4.09 -1.67 -26.54
CA LEU A 204 -4.00 -0.26 -26.92
C LEU A 204 -3.54 -0.16 -28.37
N GLU A 205 -4.21 0.63 -29.18
CA GLU A 205 -3.79 0.93 -30.53
C GLU A 205 -3.15 2.33 -30.58
N SER A 206 -1.95 2.40 -31.14
CA SER A 206 -1.17 3.62 -31.28
C SER A 206 -0.90 3.98 -32.73
N SER A 207 -0.67 5.27 -32.99
CA SER A 207 -0.16 5.79 -34.24
C SER A 207 0.94 6.79 -33.94
N GLY A 208 2.17 6.46 -34.30
CA GLY A 208 3.36 7.17 -33.87
C GLY A 208 3.53 7.06 -32.35
N ASP A 209 3.65 8.18 -31.70
CA ASP A 209 3.86 8.32 -30.25
C ASP A 209 2.56 8.48 -29.42
N LYS A 210 1.40 8.40 -30.06
CA LYS A 210 0.09 8.64 -29.43
C LYS A 210 -0.80 7.42 -29.46
N ILE A 211 -1.44 7.14 -28.31
CA ILE A 211 -2.54 6.18 -28.23
C ILE A 211 -3.74 6.78 -28.97
N LYS A 212 -4.35 6.01 -29.86
CA LYS A 212 -5.52 6.41 -30.63
C LYS A 212 -6.81 5.87 -30.08
N ARG A 213 -6.77 4.63 -29.54
CA ARG A 213 -7.95 3.99 -28.97
C ARG A 213 -7.58 2.80 -28.09
N VAL A 214 -8.52 2.47 -27.24
CA VAL A 214 -8.51 1.28 -26.39
C VAL A 214 -9.49 0.27 -26.98
N VAL A 215 -9.03 -0.95 -27.25
CA VAL A 215 -9.88 -2.05 -27.71
C VAL A 215 -10.22 -2.93 -26.54
N THR A 216 -11.50 -3.25 -26.41
CA THR A 216 -12.07 -4.02 -25.29
C THR A 216 -13.02 -5.10 -25.82
N ASN A 217 -13.47 -5.99 -24.92
CA ASN A 217 -14.51 -6.98 -25.21
C ASN A 217 -15.89 -6.36 -25.54
N HIS A 218 -16.12 -5.07 -25.22
CA HIS A 218 -17.37 -4.36 -25.49
C HIS A 218 -17.27 -3.42 -26.68
N GLY A 219 -16.11 -3.35 -27.35
CA GLY A 219 -15.87 -2.44 -28.48
C GLY A 219 -14.65 -1.58 -28.30
N THR A 220 -14.65 -0.43 -28.94
CA THR A 220 -13.47 0.44 -29.04
C THR A 220 -13.78 1.83 -28.51
N TYR A 221 -12.91 2.34 -27.64
CA TYR A 221 -13.03 3.67 -27.03
C TYR A 221 -11.91 4.58 -27.54
N ALA A 222 -12.27 5.80 -27.93
CA ALA A 222 -11.34 6.85 -28.32
C ALA A 222 -11.49 8.06 -27.39
N ALA A 223 -10.37 8.67 -27.02
CA ALA A 223 -10.31 9.85 -26.16
C ALA A 223 -9.08 10.71 -26.51
N ASP A 224 -9.06 11.94 -26.02
CA ASP A 224 -7.92 12.82 -26.15
C ASP A 224 -6.76 12.42 -25.25
N HIS A 225 -7.08 11.89 -24.06
CA HIS A 225 -6.13 11.46 -23.03
C HIS A 225 -6.50 10.11 -22.45
N TYR A 226 -5.49 9.31 -22.14
CA TYR A 226 -5.63 7.98 -21.55
C TYR A 226 -4.81 7.89 -20.28
N VAL A 227 -5.45 7.45 -19.17
CA VAL A 227 -4.81 7.22 -17.89
C VAL A 227 -4.90 5.73 -17.56
N LEU A 228 -3.76 5.06 -17.43
CA LEU A 228 -3.70 3.64 -17.11
C LEU A 228 -3.52 3.43 -15.60
N CYS A 229 -4.57 2.95 -14.95
CA CYS A 229 -4.61 2.67 -13.51
C CYS A 229 -4.75 1.17 -13.20
N LEU A 230 -4.17 0.29 -14.03
CA LEU A 230 -4.37 -1.15 -13.99
C LEU A 230 -3.46 -1.88 -12.97
N GLY A 231 -2.70 -1.13 -12.15
CA GLY A 231 -1.82 -1.70 -11.14
C GLY A 231 -0.87 -2.76 -11.71
N ALA A 232 -0.90 -3.96 -11.15
CA ALA A 232 -0.06 -5.09 -11.55
C ALA A 232 -0.32 -5.61 -12.98
N TRP A 233 -1.46 -5.28 -13.60
CA TRP A 233 -1.80 -5.66 -14.97
C TRP A 233 -1.22 -4.72 -16.03
N SER A 234 -0.81 -3.50 -15.65
CA SER A 234 -0.23 -2.50 -16.55
C SER A 234 0.96 -3.01 -17.36
N PRO A 235 1.94 -3.75 -16.79
CA PRO A 235 3.10 -4.23 -17.56
C PRO A 235 2.73 -5.11 -18.74
N LEU A 236 1.78 -6.01 -18.55
CA LEU A 236 1.37 -6.96 -19.60
C LEU A 236 0.69 -6.23 -20.75
N LEU A 237 -0.30 -5.38 -20.44
CA LEU A 237 -1.02 -4.61 -21.46
C LEU A 237 -0.07 -3.70 -22.25
N VAL A 238 0.76 -2.92 -21.55
CA VAL A 238 1.66 -1.94 -22.17
C VAL A 238 2.75 -2.63 -22.98
N HIS A 239 3.28 -3.77 -22.50
CA HIS A 239 4.27 -4.52 -23.27
C HIS A 239 3.69 -5.13 -24.55
N ASN A 240 2.52 -5.75 -24.44
CA ASN A 240 1.89 -6.41 -25.59
C ASN A 240 1.43 -5.40 -26.66
N SER A 241 0.90 -4.26 -26.22
CA SER A 241 0.36 -3.24 -27.12
C SER A 241 1.41 -2.28 -27.68
N LEU A 242 2.33 -1.81 -26.82
CA LEU A 242 3.23 -0.69 -27.14
C LEU A 242 4.72 -1.06 -27.11
N ARG A 243 5.07 -2.32 -26.79
CA ARG A 243 6.45 -2.80 -26.61
C ARG A 243 7.24 -2.04 -25.52
N VAL A 244 6.55 -1.30 -24.64
CA VAL A 244 7.15 -0.62 -23.50
C VAL A 244 7.21 -1.57 -22.29
N ARG A 245 8.29 -1.52 -21.54
CA ARG A 245 8.51 -2.40 -20.38
C ARG A 245 8.44 -1.62 -19.09
N LEU A 246 7.43 -1.91 -18.29
CA LEU A 246 7.29 -1.38 -16.93
C LEU A 246 7.93 -2.34 -15.92
N SER A 247 8.66 -1.80 -14.94
CA SER A 247 9.32 -2.58 -13.88
C SER A 247 8.40 -2.74 -12.68
N ILE A 248 7.20 -3.28 -12.90
CA ILE A 248 6.21 -3.60 -11.88
C ILE A 248 6.05 -5.11 -11.86
N TYR A 249 6.08 -5.71 -10.68
CA TYR A 249 5.81 -7.13 -10.46
C TYR A 249 4.73 -7.28 -9.40
N PRO A 250 3.73 -8.13 -9.57
CA PRO A 250 2.67 -8.33 -8.61
C PRO A 250 3.19 -8.99 -7.33
N VAL A 251 2.69 -8.52 -6.20
CA VAL A 251 2.89 -9.14 -4.89
C VAL A 251 1.50 -9.45 -4.33
N LYS A 252 1.29 -10.68 -3.91
CA LYS A 252 0.04 -11.12 -3.30
C LYS A 252 0.14 -10.95 -1.79
N GLY A 253 -0.77 -10.18 -1.22
CA GLY A 253 -0.99 -10.05 0.21
C GLY A 253 -2.27 -10.75 0.64
N TYR A 254 -2.41 -10.95 1.95
CA TYR A 254 -3.60 -11.55 2.56
C TYR A 254 -4.09 -10.65 3.68
N SER A 255 -5.41 -10.55 3.81
CA SER A 255 -6.03 -9.85 4.93
C SER A 255 -7.22 -10.62 5.47
N ILE A 256 -7.49 -10.43 6.76
CA ILE A 256 -8.65 -10.94 7.46
C ILE A 256 -9.36 -9.74 8.08
N THR A 257 -10.67 -9.66 7.91
CA THR A 257 -11.52 -8.66 8.55
C THR A 257 -12.43 -9.39 9.53
N ILE A 258 -12.36 -9.01 10.80
CA ILE A 258 -13.01 -9.67 11.92
C ILE A 258 -14.04 -8.71 12.51
N PRO A 259 -15.30 -9.11 12.73
CA PRO A 259 -16.26 -8.27 13.45
C PRO A 259 -15.81 -8.07 14.90
N VAL A 260 -15.98 -6.87 15.40
CA VAL A 260 -15.67 -6.53 16.80
C VAL A 260 -16.93 -6.76 17.64
N GLU A 261 -16.92 -7.79 18.47
CA GLU A 261 -18.00 -8.09 19.41
C GLU A 261 -17.86 -7.24 20.69
N LYS A 262 -18.92 -7.22 21.53
CA LYS A 262 -19.01 -6.31 22.69
C LYS A 262 -17.93 -6.52 23.77
N ASP A 263 -17.39 -7.73 23.87
CA ASP A 263 -16.34 -8.14 24.79
C ASP A 263 -14.92 -8.05 24.20
N HIS A 264 -14.82 -7.67 22.91
CA HIS A 264 -13.54 -7.45 22.27
C HIS A 264 -13.06 -6.01 22.45
N THR A 265 -11.79 -5.86 22.76
CA THR A 265 -11.11 -4.56 22.89
C THR A 265 -9.90 -4.46 21.97
N PRO A 266 -10.12 -4.40 20.63
CA PRO A 266 -9.01 -4.25 19.70
C PRO A 266 -8.37 -2.86 19.82
N PRO A 267 -7.12 -2.69 19.37
CA PRO A 267 -6.46 -1.39 19.29
C PRO A 267 -7.33 -0.33 18.61
N ARG A 268 -7.42 0.86 19.22
CA ARG A 268 -8.21 1.99 18.69
C ARG A 268 -7.51 2.78 17.62
N ILE A 269 -6.24 2.53 17.38
CA ILE A 269 -5.44 3.09 16.29
C ILE A 269 -4.88 1.97 15.44
N GLY A 270 -4.60 2.29 14.18
CA GLY A 270 -3.93 1.36 13.28
C GLY A 270 -2.45 1.27 13.55
N GLY A 271 -1.81 0.26 12.98
CA GLY A 271 -0.37 0.09 13.12
C GLY A 271 0.20 -1.06 12.31
N LEU A 272 1.48 -1.30 12.54
CA LEU A 272 2.24 -2.38 11.93
C LEU A 272 3.12 -3.04 12.98
N HIS A 273 3.07 -4.36 13.08
CA HIS A 273 4.08 -5.14 13.79
C HIS A 273 5.25 -5.39 12.86
N GLU A 274 6.40 -4.81 13.18
CA GLU A 274 7.53 -4.65 12.25
C GLU A 274 8.29 -5.95 11.95
N GLU A 275 8.36 -6.87 12.91
CA GLU A 275 9.04 -8.16 12.70
C GLU A 275 8.22 -9.10 11.83
N ASP A 276 6.90 -9.12 12.02
CA ASP A 276 6.00 -10.02 11.30
C ASP A 276 5.34 -9.34 10.08
N PHE A 277 5.67 -8.07 9.80
CA PHE A 277 5.04 -7.26 8.75
C PHE A 277 3.52 -7.36 8.75
N LEU A 278 2.96 -7.35 9.97
CA LEU A 278 1.53 -7.51 10.20
C LEU A 278 0.91 -6.13 10.42
N GLY A 279 0.23 -5.64 9.37
CA GLY A 279 -0.56 -4.43 9.45
C GLY A 279 -1.92 -4.70 10.11
N PHE A 280 -2.38 -3.77 10.93
CA PHE A 280 -3.69 -3.84 11.56
C PHE A 280 -4.37 -2.47 11.59
N ALA A 281 -5.70 -2.45 11.49
CA ALA A 281 -6.47 -1.21 11.59
C ALA A 281 -7.91 -1.46 12.08
N PRO A 282 -8.45 -0.58 12.95
CA PRO A 282 -9.88 -0.53 13.21
C PRO A 282 -10.61 0.00 11.96
N MET A 283 -11.76 -0.60 11.63
CA MET A 283 -12.60 -0.25 10.49
C MET A 283 -14.08 -0.31 10.90
N GLY A 284 -14.57 0.76 11.52
CA GLY A 284 -15.93 0.81 12.07
C GLY A 284 -16.16 -0.25 13.14
N ASP A 285 -17.09 -1.14 12.90
CA ASP A 285 -17.42 -2.30 13.74
C ASP A 285 -16.58 -3.56 13.42
N HIS A 286 -15.53 -3.41 12.63
CA HIS A 286 -14.60 -4.47 12.26
C HIS A 286 -13.17 -4.11 12.61
N PHE A 287 -12.33 -5.12 12.68
CA PHE A 287 -10.88 -5.00 12.82
C PHE A 287 -10.19 -5.78 11.70
N ARG A 288 -9.32 -5.12 10.95
CA ARG A 288 -8.59 -5.74 9.84
C ARG A 288 -7.16 -6.01 10.21
N VAL A 289 -6.70 -7.21 9.85
CA VAL A 289 -5.31 -7.64 9.95
C VAL A 289 -4.83 -8.07 8.57
N SER A 290 -3.64 -7.65 8.18
CA SER A 290 -3.05 -7.96 6.88
C SER A 290 -1.58 -8.31 7.05
N SER A 291 -1.14 -9.39 6.43
CA SER A 291 0.26 -9.82 6.43
C SER A 291 0.55 -10.70 5.21
N VAL A 292 1.74 -11.28 5.19
CA VAL A 292 2.27 -12.20 4.17
C VAL A 292 2.38 -11.54 2.79
N SER A 293 3.58 -11.63 2.25
CA SER A 293 3.88 -11.21 0.87
C SER A 293 4.37 -12.40 0.07
N GLU A 294 3.61 -12.78 -0.95
CA GLU A 294 3.94 -13.90 -1.86
C GLU A 294 4.30 -13.37 -3.24
N PHE A 295 5.49 -13.76 -3.75
CA PHE A 295 6.01 -13.43 -5.07
C PHE A 295 5.98 -14.63 -6.01
#